data_be30101f396ac6437415f9ee412ac4fa
#
_entry.id   be30101f396ac6437415f9ee412ac4fa
#
_cell.length_a   1.000
_cell.length_b   1.000
_cell.length_c   1.000
_cell.angle_alpha   90.00
_cell.angle_beta   90.00
_cell.angle_gamma   90.00
#
_symmetry.space_group_name_H-M   'P 1'
#
loop_
_entity.id
_entity.type
_entity.pdbx_description
1 polymer ?
#
loop_
_entity_poly.entity_id
_entity_poly.type
_entity_poly.pdbx_seq_one_letter_code
_entity_poly.pdbx_strand_id
1 'polypeptide(L)'
;MKPVISIIMGSKSDWATMQKTAEVLDRFGVAYEKKVVSAHRTPDLMFRHAEEARSRGIKVIIAGAGGAAHLPGMVAAKTTLPVIGVPVKSRALSGVDSLYSIVQMPGGVPVATMAIGEAGAINAALFALRLLSVEDQAIATALADFTEEQGKIAEESTNELI
;
A
#
# COMPACT_ATOMS: atom_id res chain seq x y z
N MET A 1 -15.79 -3.74 12.56
CA MET A 1 -14.48 -3.30 13.14
C MET A 1 -14.13 -1.93 12.59
N LYS A 2 -13.46 -1.07 13.37
CA LYS A 2 -12.96 0.22 12.83
C LYS A 2 -11.75 -0.04 11.91
N PRO A 3 -11.62 0.67 10.79
CA PRO A 3 -10.48 0.53 9.91
C PRO A 3 -9.18 0.97 10.61
N VAL A 4 -8.12 0.18 10.43
CA VAL A 4 -6.77 0.48 10.93
C VAL A 4 -5.79 0.76 9.79
N ILE A 5 -6.17 0.45 8.56
CA ILE A 5 -5.42 0.75 7.34
C ILE A 5 -6.28 1.63 6.43
N SER A 6 -5.66 2.63 5.82
CA SER A 6 -6.29 3.46 4.80
C SER A 6 -5.65 3.20 3.45
N ILE A 7 -6.43 2.68 2.49
CA ILE A 7 -6.02 2.54 1.09
C ILE A 7 -6.49 3.78 0.34
N ILE A 8 -5.57 4.57 -0.18
CA ILE A 8 -5.88 5.74 -0.98
C ILE A 8 -5.26 5.64 -2.37
N MET A 9 -5.88 6.27 -3.34
CA MET A 9 -5.41 6.29 -4.71
C MET A 9 -5.76 7.60 -5.42
N GLY A 10 -4.95 8.01 -6.39
CA GLY A 10 -5.10 9.28 -7.09
C GLY A 10 -6.30 9.33 -8.04
N SER A 11 -6.75 8.17 -8.52
CA SER A 11 -7.84 8.05 -9.48
C SER A 11 -8.58 6.72 -9.31
N LYS A 12 -9.84 6.67 -9.75
CA LYS A 12 -10.61 5.42 -9.84
C LYS A 12 -9.89 4.39 -10.74
N SER A 13 -9.16 4.82 -11.75
CA SER A 13 -8.42 3.92 -12.64
C SER A 13 -7.31 3.14 -11.93
N ASP A 14 -6.80 3.62 -10.79
CA ASP A 14 -5.79 2.93 -9.99
C ASP A 14 -6.38 1.74 -9.21
N TRP A 15 -7.72 1.66 -9.10
CA TRP A 15 -8.37 0.61 -8.34
C TRP A 15 -8.07 -0.79 -8.88
N ALA A 16 -7.92 -0.95 -10.19
CA ALA A 16 -7.56 -2.24 -10.78
C ALA A 16 -6.27 -2.82 -10.17
N THR A 17 -5.31 -1.97 -9.82
CA THR A 17 -4.09 -2.34 -9.10
C THR A 17 -4.33 -2.42 -7.59
N MET A 18 -4.94 -1.38 -7.00
CA MET A 18 -5.05 -1.25 -5.55
C MET A 18 -6.06 -2.22 -4.90
N GLN A 19 -6.98 -2.80 -5.67
CA GLN A 19 -7.84 -3.87 -5.18
C GLN A 19 -7.04 -5.09 -4.70
N LYS A 20 -5.84 -5.32 -5.24
CA LYS A 20 -4.97 -6.40 -4.78
C LYS A 20 -4.50 -6.22 -3.34
N THR A 21 -4.32 -4.97 -2.92
CA THR A 21 -4.10 -4.64 -1.51
C THR A 21 -5.31 -5.01 -0.65
N ALA A 22 -6.51 -4.67 -1.11
CA ALA A 22 -7.75 -4.98 -0.40
C ALA A 22 -7.98 -6.50 -0.28
N GLU A 23 -7.79 -7.26 -1.38
CA GLU A 23 -7.91 -8.72 -1.39
C GLU A 23 -7.00 -9.40 -0.33
N VAL A 24 -5.77 -8.92 -0.18
CA VAL A 24 -4.86 -9.43 0.86
C VAL A 24 -5.37 -9.07 2.26
N LEU A 25 -5.79 -7.84 2.50
CA LEU A 25 -6.29 -7.43 3.81
C LEU A 25 -7.57 -8.19 4.19
N ASP A 26 -8.45 -8.45 3.22
CA ASP A 26 -9.65 -9.27 3.41
C ASP A 26 -9.27 -10.70 3.82
N ARG A 27 -8.28 -11.31 3.16
CA ARG A 27 -7.75 -12.65 3.52
C ARG A 27 -7.26 -12.71 4.97
N PHE A 28 -6.62 -11.65 5.46
CA PHE A 28 -6.11 -11.58 6.83
C PHE A 28 -7.15 -11.05 7.84
N GLY A 29 -8.36 -10.71 7.40
CA GLY A 29 -9.44 -10.21 8.27
C GLY A 29 -9.14 -8.84 8.90
N VAL A 30 -8.26 -8.04 8.30
CA VAL A 30 -7.89 -6.73 8.82
C VAL A 30 -8.76 -5.62 8.20
N ALA A 31 -9.41 -4.85 9.06
CA ALA A 31 -10.32 -3.79 8.63
C ALA A 31 -9.57 -2.61 8.00
N TYR A 32 -10.05 -2.16 6.85
CA TYR A 32 -9.50 -1.02 6.11
C TYR A 32 -10.59 -0.10 5.58
N GLU A 33 -10.24 1.13 5.27
CA GLU A 33 -11.02 2.04 4.43
C GLU A 33 -10.36 2.18 3.04
N LYS A 34 -11.14 2.53 2.02
CA LYS A 34 -10.65 2.81 0.67
C LYS A 34 -11.23 4.10 0.13
N LYS A 35 -10.39 4.95 -0.48
CA LYS A 35 -10.80 6.27 -0.93
C LYS A 35 -10.00 6.76 -2.12
N VAL A 36 -10.66 7.43 -3.05
CA VAL A 36 -9.99 8.23 -4.08
C VAL A 36 -9.63 9.59 -3.47
N VAL A 37 -8.34 9.89 -3.47
CA VAL A 37 -7.76 11.13 -2.93
C VAL A 37 -6.73 11.63 -3.93
N SER A 38 -7.07 12.64 -4.73
CA SER A 38 -6.17 13.13 -5.77
C SER A 38 -5.27 14.25 -5.24
N ALA A 39 -3.96 14.05 -5.31
CA ALA A 39 -2.99 15.07 -4.91
C ALA A 39 -3.14 16.37 -5.72
N HIS A 40 -3.43 16.27 -7.02
CA HIS A 40 -3.49 17.42 -7.92
C HIS A 40 -4.89 18.03 -8.08
N ARG A 41 -5.96 17.22 -7.91
CA ARG A 41 -7.35 17.67 -8.12
C ARG A 41 -8.10 17.95 -6.83
N THR A 42 -7.70 17.30 -5.72
CA THR A 42 -8.30 17.49 -4.38
C THR A 42 -7.23 17.65 -3.30
N PRO A 43 -6.30 18.64 -3.43
CA PRO A 43 -5.18 18.78 -2.49
C PRO A 43 -5.64 19.01 -1.04
N ASP A 44 -6.67 19.81 -0.82
CA ASP A 44 -7.19 20.07 0.53
C ASP A 44 -7.80 18.81 1.17
N LEU A 45 -8.50 17.98 0.38
CA LEU A 45 -8.98 16.69 0.85
C LEU A 45 -7.83 15.77 1.22
N MET A 46 -6.77 15.76 0.43
CA MET A 46 -5.57 14.96 0.68
C MET A 46 -4.91 15.36 2.00
N PHE A 47 -4.71 16.65 2.25
CA PHE A 47 -4.11 17.13 3.48
C PHE A 47 -4.95 16.80 4.71
N ARG A 48 -6.25 17.09 4.67
CA ARG A 48 -7.17 16.70 5.76
C ARG A 48 -7.15 15.21 6.03
N HIS A 49 -7.19 14.39 4.97
CA HIS A 49 -7.15 12.93 5.10
C HIS A 49 -5.89 12.46 5.83
N ALA A 50 -4.73 12.99 5.48
CA ALA A 50 -3.45 12.66 6.12
C ALA A 50 -3.38 13.11 7.58
N GLU A 51 -3.78 14.36 7.85
CA GLU A 51 -3.74 14.97 9.18
C GLU A 51 -4.70 14.29 10.17
N GLU A 52 -5.92 13.93 9.71
CA GLU A 52 -6.94 13.30 10.53
C GLU A 52 -6.81 11.77 10.66
N ALA A 53 -5.97 11.13 9.85
CA ALA A 53 -5.89 9.67 9.80
C ALA A 53 -5.64 9.04 11.18
N ARG A 54 -4.68 9.57 11.94
CA ARG A 54 -4.34 9.06 13.27
C ARG A 54 -5.52 9.17 14.25
N SER A 55 -6.22 10.29 14.28
CA SER A 55 -7.37 10.48 15.18
C SER A 55 -8.57 9.59 14.83
N ARG A 56 -8.69 9.17 13.57
CA ARG A 56 -9.68 8.17 13.15
C ARG A 56 -9.30 6.73 13.51
N GLY A 57 -8.08 6.48 14.00
CA GLY A 57 -7.59 5.16 14.37
C GLY A 57 -6.78 4.44 13.28
N ILE A 58 -6.47 5.13 12.18
CA ILE A 58 -5.59 4.59 11.14
C ILE A 58 -4.16 4.46 11.68
N LYS A 59 -3.52 3.34 11.41
CA LYS A 59 -2.14 3.03 11.80
C LYS A 59 -1.18 3.06 10.62
N VAL A 60 -1.66 2.75 9.42
CA VAL A 60 -0.85 2.71 8.18
C VAL A 60 -1.67 3.27 7.01
N ILE A 61 -1.05 4.06 6.16
CA ILE A 61 -1.64 4.54 4.91
C ILE A 61 -0.93 3.87 3.74
N ILE A 62 -1.69 3.25 2.84
CA ILE A 62 -1.19 2.67 1.58
C ILE A 62 -1.71 3.55 0.46
N ALA A 63 -0.81 4.16 -0.30
CA ALA A 63 -1.12 5.14 -1.32
C ALA A 63 -0.64 4.68 -2.70
N GLY A 64 -1.58 4.44 -3.62
CA GLY A 64 -1.31 4.11 -5.02
C GLY A 64 -1.42 5.33 -5.92
N ALA A 65 -0.45 5.52 -6.80
CA ALA A 65 -0.46 6.62 -7.77
C ALA A 65 0.33 6.27 -9.03
N GLY A 66 -0.08 6.83 -10.17
CA GLY A 66 0.57 6.64 -11.47
C GLY A 66 0.99 7.95 -12.13
N GLY A 67 1.97 7.87 -13.02
CA GLY A 67 2.54 9.01 -13.72
C GLY A 67 3.34 9.93 -12.79
N ALA A 68 2.97 11.21 -12.70
CA ALA A 68 3.44 12.13 -11.67
C ALA A 68 2.83 11.73 -10.31
N ALA A 69 3.34 10.66 -9.73
CA ALA A 69 2.77 9.96 -8.59
C ALA A 69 3.11 10.65 -7.26
N HIS A 70 2.66 11.87 -7.07
CA HIS A 70 3.02 12.71 -5.92
C HIS A 70 2.25 12.37 -4.64
N LEU A 71 1.13 11.62 -4.74
CA LEU A 71 0.23 11.34 -3.62
C LEU A 71 0.94 10.74 -2.39
N PRO A 72 1.75 9.69 -2.50
CA PRO A 72 2.38 9.08 -1.32
C PRO A 72 3.30 10.05 -0.57
N GLY A 73 4.16 10.77 -1.29
CA GLY A 73 5.10 11.73 -0.70
C GLY A 73 4.40 12.93 -0.05
N MET A 74 3.37 13.47 -0.71
CA MET A 74 2.61 14.59 -0.16
C MET A 74 1.81 14.19 1.09
N VAL A 75 1.27 12.99 1.13
CA VAL A 75 0.62 12.43 2.33
C VAL A 75 1.64 12.22 3.45
N ALA A 76 2.80 11.65 3.14
CA ALA A 76 3.87 11.44 4.12
C ALA A 76 4.39 12.74 4.75
N ALA A 77 4.34 13.86 4.00
CA ALA A 77 4.69 15.18 4.52
C ALA A 77 3.67 15.74 5.54
N LYS A 78 2.47 15.17 5.61
CA LYS A 78 1.35 15.64 6.44
C LYS A 78 0.96 14.70 7.58
N THR A 79 1.67 13.59 7.74
CA THR A 79 1.39 12.63 8.82
C THR A 79 2.69 12.00 9.32
N THR A 80 2.69 11.57 10.58
CA THR A 80 3.75 10.72 11.15
C THR A 80 3.40 9.24 11.11
N LEU A 81 2.26 8.87 10.51
CA LEU A 81 1.94 7.46 10.26
C LEU A 81 2.84 6.88 9.17
N PRO A 82 3.16 5.59 9.22
CA PRO A 82 3.80 4.91 8.10
C PRO A 82 3.00 5.09 6.80
N VAL A 83 3.67 5.53 5.73
CA VAL A 83 3.10 5.64 4.39
C VAL A 83 3.82 4.67 3.48
N ILE A 84 3.05 3.82 2.80
CA ILE A 84 3.52 2.83 1.84
C ILE A 84 3.06 3.28 0.46
N GLY A 85 4.00 3.47 -0.46
CA GLY A 85 3.74 3.90 -1.83
C GLY A 85 3.71 2.74 -2.81
N VAL A 86 2.66 2.67 -3.62
CA VAL A 86 2.52 1.69 -4.71
C VAL A 86 2.58 2.42 -6.04
N PRO A 87 3.66 2.22 -6.83
CA PRO A 87 3.73 2.76 -8.18
C PRO A 87 2.74 2.03 -9.09
N VAL A 88 1.74 2.76 -9.60
CA VAL A 88 0.78 2.20 -10.55
C VAL A 88 1.36 2.29 -11.97
N LYS A 89 1.19 1.24 -12.75
CA LYS A 89 1.67 1.18 -14.12
C LYS A 89 1.05 2.28 -14.97
N SER A 90 1.88 3.09 -15.61
CA SER A 90 1.48 4.15 -16.54
C SER A 90 1.58 3.70 -18.00
N ARG A 91 0.88 4.39 -18.90
CA ARG A 91 0.91 4.06 -20.34
C ARG A 91 2.22 4.47 -21.00
N ALA A 92 2.73 5.67 -20.70
CA ALA A 92 3.89 6.24 -21.38
C ALA A 92 5.21 5.56 -21.01
N LEU A 93 5.44 5.31 -19.71
CA LEU A 93 6.73 4.81 -19.20
C LEU A 93 6.58 3.54 -18.35
N SER A 94 5.47 2.80 -18.52
CA SER A 94 5.24 1.48 -17.89
C SER A 94 5.37 1.48 -16.36
N GLY A 95 5.20 2.62 -15.71
CA GLY A 95 5.27 2.77 -14.25
C GLY A 95 6.63 3.20 -13.71
N VAL A 96 7.66 3.32 -14.55
CA VAL A 96 8.98 3.83 -14.13
C VAL A 96 8.89 5.29 -13.67
N ASP A 97 8.08 6.10 -14.33
CA ASP A 97 7.74 7.47 -13.92
C ASP A 97 7.03 7.49 -12.56
N SER A 98 6.09 6.59 -12.33
CA SER A 98 5.42 6.42 -11.04
C SER A 98 6.42 6.04 -9.95
N LEU A 99 7.28 5.07 -10.22
CA LEU A 99 8.32 4.61 -9.28
C LEU A 99 9.25 5.76 -8.89
N TYR A 100 9.81 6.50 -9.85
CA TYR A 100 10.71 7.61 -9.55
C TYR A 100 10.03 8.75 -8.80
N SER A 101 8.76 9.03 -9.10
CA SER A 101 7.98 10.03 -8.38
C SER A 101 7.76 9.69 -6.90
N ILE A 102 7.78 8.40 -6.54
CA ILE A 102 7.49 7.91 -5.18
C ILE A 102 8.77 7.62 -4.40
N VAL A 103 9.78 7.00 -5.04
CA VAL A 103 10.93 6.44 -4.32
C VAL A 103 11.99 7.48 -3.94
N GLN A 104 12.19 8.53 -4.73
CA GLN A 104 13.24 9.54 -4.53
C GLN A 104 12.82 10.64 -3.54
N MET A 105 12.37 10.24 -2.35
CA MET A 105 11.98 11.17 -1.30
C MET A 105 13.18 11.86 -0.66
N PRO A 106 13.02 13.16 -0.28
CA PRO A 106 14.07 13.88 0.46
C PRO A 106 14.25 13.29 1.87
N GLY A 107 15.43 13.45 2.43
CA GLY A 107 15.68 13.11 3.83
C GLY A 107 14.69 13.82 4.76
N GLY A 108 14.09 13.06 5.68
CA GLY A 108 13.09 13.56 6.64
C GLY A 108 11.63 13.28 6.27
N VAL A 109 11.33 12.87 5.02
CA VAL A 109 9.96 12.51 4.58
C VAL A 109 9.97 11.11 3.97
N PRO A 110 9.88 10.04 4.80
CA PRO A 110 10.00 8.68 4.31
C PRO A 110 8.71 8.15 3.68
N VAL A 111 8.84 7.41 2.57
CA VAL A 111 7.81 6.58 1.98
C VAL A 111 8.39 5.19 1.72
N ALA A 112 7.74 4.14 2.25
CA ALA A 112 8.11 2.76 1.95
C ALA A 112 7.60 2.38 0.57
N THR A 113 8.47 2.39 -0.44
CA THR A 113 8.08 2.21 -1.84
C THR A 113 8.12 0.73 -2.23
N MET A 114 7.00 0.23 -2.79
CA MET A 114 6.83 -1.14 -3.25
C MET A 114 7.13 -1.27 -4.76
N ALA A 115 7.03 -2.48 -5.28
CA ALA A 115 7.20 -2.76 -6.70
C ALA A 115 6.09 -2.11 -7.55
N ILE A 116 6.34 -1.95 -8.85
CA ILE A 116 5.37 -1.43 -9.81
C ILE A 116 4.22 -2.43 -10.00
N GLY A 117 2.99 -1.96 -9.93
CA GLY A 117 1.79 -2.71 -10.29
C GLY A 117 1.28 -3.66 -9.20
N GLU A 118 0.67 -4.77 -9.61
CA GLU A 118 -0.06 -5.68 -8.73
C GLU A 118 0.82 -6.30 -7.64
N ALA A 119 2.03 -6.73 -7.97
CA ALA A 119 2.98 -7.27 -7.00
C ALA A 119 3.30 -6.24 -5.89
N GLY A 120 3.44 -4.98 -6.26
CA GLY A 120 3.62 -3.89 -5.31
C GLY A 120 2.41 -3.67 -4.41
N ALA A 121 1.20 -3.76 -4.98
CA ALA A 121 -0.04 -3.63 -4.22
C ALA A 121 -0.22 -4.78 -3.20
N ILE A 122 0.09 -6.02 -3.59
CA ILE A 122 0.10 -7.19 -2.70
C ILE A 122 1.12 -6.98 -1.57
N ASN A 123 2.35 -6.64 -1.92
CA ASN A 123 3.42 -6.44 -0.96
C ASN A 123 3.18 -5.25 -0.03
N ALA A 124 2.47 -4.21 -0.49
CA ALA A 124 2.07 -3.10 0.36
C ALA A 124 1.16 -3.55 1.51
N ALA A 125 0.18 -4.42 1.22
CA ALA A 125 -0.68 -5.00 2.25
C ALA A 125 0.13 -5.89 3.21
N LEU A 126 0.97 -6.78 2.69
CA LEU A 126 1.80 -7.66 3.51
C LEU A 126 2.79 -6.87 4.38
N PHE A 127 3.33 -5.76 3.87
CA PHE A 127 4.21 -4.89 4.64
C PHE A 127 3.45 -4.14 5.75
N ALA A 128 2.25 -3.63 5.44
CA ALA A 128 1.37 -3.04 6.45
C ALA A 128 1.01 -4.04 7.56
N LEU A 129 0.68 -5.29 7.19
CA LEU A 129 0.43 -6.36 8.15
C LEU A 129 1.65 -6.65 9.02
N ARG A 130 2.86 -6.66 8.45
CA ARG A 130 4.11 -6.82 9.22
C ARG A 130 4.33 -5.67 10.21
N LEU A 131 4.01 -4.44 9.85
CA LEU A 131 4.05 -3.32 10.79
C LEU A 131 3.09 -3.51 11.96
N LEU A 132 1.86 -3.98 11.68
CA LEU A 132 0.87 -4.26 12.72
C LEU A 132 1.24 -5.46 13.59
N SER A 133 1.88 -6.48 13.00
CA SER A 133 2.25 -7.73 13.70
C SER A 133 3.28 -7.55 14.81
N VAL A 134 3.99 -6.41 14.84
CA VAL A 134 4.94 -6.09 15.93
C VAL A 134 4.24 -6.07 17.29
N GLU A 135 2.95 -5.67 17.31
CA GLU A 135 2.14 -5.58 18.53
C GLU A 135 0.92 -6.52 18.52
N ASP A 136 0.68 -7.24 17.41
CA ASP A 136 -0.47 -8.13 17.23
C ASP A 136 -0.01 -9.55 16.89
N GLN A 137 -0.04 -10.42 17.91
CA GLN A 137 0.43 -11.80 17.79
C GLN A 137 -0.45 -12.63 16.84
N ALA A 138 -1.74 -12.31 16.70
CA ALA A 138 -2.61 -13.04 15.77
C ALA A 138 -2.22 -12.76 14.32
N ILE A 139 -1.91 -11.51 14.00
CA ILE A 139 -1.39 -11.13 12.67
C ILE A 139 -0.01 -11.77 12.44
N ALA A 140 0.86 -11.78 13.45
CA ALA A 140 2.18 -12.41 13.35
C ALA A 140 2.09 -13.90 13.00
N THR A 141 1.22 -14.63 13.67
CA THR A 141 0.97 -16.05 13.39
C THR A 141 0.43 -16.26 11.97
N ALA A 142 -0.59 -15.50 11.57
CA ALA A 142 -1.17 -15.61 10.24
C ALA A 142 -0.14 -15.29 9.11
N LEU A 143 0.78 -14.36 9.35
CA LEU A 143 1.88 -14.07 8.42
C LEU A 143 2.90 -15.21 8.33
N ALA A 144 3.20 -15.88 9.45
CA ALA A 144 4.07 -17.07 9.47
C ALA A 144 3.45 -18.21 8.65
N ASP A 145 2.17 -18.51 8.89
CA ASP A 145 1.41 -19.54 8.16
C ASP A 145 1.37 -19.23 6.66
N PHE A 146 1.11 -17.97 6.30
CA PHE A 146 1.13 -17.51 4.91
C PHE A 146 2.50 -17.73 4.26
N THR A 147 3.59 -17.42 4.97
CA THR A 147 4.95 -17.57 4.45
C THR A 147 5.29 -19.04 4.22
N GLU A 148 4.90 -19.92 5.15
CA GLU A 148 5.09 -21.37 5.02
C GLU A 148 4.29 -21.92 3.81
N GLU A 149 3.04 -21.50 3.65
CA GLU A 149 2.19 -21.89 2.51
C GLU A 149 2.83 -21.48 1.17
N GLN A 150 3.34 -20.23 1.07
CA GLN A 150 4.02 -19.77 -0.14
C GLN A 150 5.30 -20.58 -0.44
N GLY A 151 6.03 -20.98 0.59
CA GLY A 151 7.20 -21.84 0.45
C GLY A 151 6.82 -23.20 -0.12
N LYS A 152 5.80 -23.86 0.44
CA LYS A 152 5.30 -25.15 -0.04
C LYS A 152 4.85 -25.11 -1.51
N ILE A 153 4.08 -24.09 -1.87
CA ILE A 153 3.63 -23.89 -3.26
C ILE A 153 4.84 -23.77 -4.21
N ALA A 154 5.86 -22.99 -3.80
CA ALA A 154 7.06 -22.83 -4.62
C ALA A 154 7.85 -24.14 -4.78
N GLU A 155 8.02 -24.93 -3.73
CA GLU A 155 8.68 -26.22 -3.77
C GLU A 155 7.91 -27.23 -4.65
N GLU A 156 6.58 -27.32 -4.47
CA GLU A 156 5.72 -28.22 -5.21
C GLU A 156 5.67 -27.90 -6.69
N SER A 157 5.85 -26.65 -7.09
CA SER A 157 5.88 -26.21 -8.50
C SER A 157 7.00 -26.89 -9.32
N THR A 158 8.02 -27.44 -8.65
CA THR A 158 9.06 -28.25 -9.31
C THR A 158 8.46 -29.47 -10.02
N ASN A 159 7.37 -30.01 -9.52
CA ASN A 159 6.70 -31.19 -10.10
C ASN A 159 5.92 -30.85 -11.39
N GLU A 160 5.75 -29.55 -11.69
CA GLU A 160 5.06 -29.04 -12.88
C GLU A 160 6.03 -28.78 -14.05
N LEU A 161 7.34 -28.93 -13.82
CA LEU A 161 8.35 -28.79 -14.86
C LEU A 161 8.32 -30.01 -15.79
N ILE A 162 7.87 -29.81 -17.03
CA ILE A 162 7.74 -30.84 -18.07
C ILE A 162 8.90 -30.74 -19.06
#